data_75923ab43dea6821c308389976c94f24
#
_entry.id   75923ab43dea6821c308389976c94f24
#
_cell.length_a   1.000
_cell.length_b   1.000
_cell.length_c   1.000
_cell.angle_alpha   90.00
_cell.angle_beta   90.00
_cell.angle_gamma   90.00
#
_symmetry.space_group_name_H-M   'P 1'
#
loop_
_entity.id
_entity.type
_entity.pdbx_description
1 polymer ?
#
loop_
_entity_poly.entity_id
_entity_poly.type
_entity_poly.pdbx_seq_one_letter_code
_entity_poly.pdbx_strand_id
1 'polypeptide(L)'
;MATQKRRPTIIDIAKKADVSFKTVSRVLNDHPRVAADLRERVLKAMAELNYQPSLAARSLAGRRGYSIALLVDQSEFFREDDANAYFAPYLVDLQAGALTACREFGYHFFVEPYDFRSTAFPGELRAQLSKVALDGVVLAPPSSDRLALLDALEDLGLPYVRIAPGTEVGRAPSVSTHEYEGTVEMAEHLVSLGHRRIGMICGPETHIAAGVRLVAFREALQGKAELILHPGDFTFAGGLAAGRELLGGPDRPTAIFAANDFMAAGAIVAATSLGLQVPRDVSVTGFDDSAVANFIWPPLTTVRQPIRAMARAAIEYLVALASGRDGPEPRAELSLRLIVRESSAPPGAAAGQS
;
A
#
# COMPACT_ATOMS: atom_id res chain seq x y z
N MET A 1 -14.12 -23.75 -39.45
CA MET A 1 -14.81 -22.78 -38.58
C MET A 1 -15.08 -23.45 -37.23
N ALA A 2 -14.35 -23.10 -36.20
CA ALA A 2 -14.58 -23.63 -34.86
C ALA A 2 -15.85 -22.99 -34.30
N THR A 3 -16.87 -23.80 -34.06
CA THR A 3 -18.12 -23.39 -33.40
C THR A 3 -17.76 -22.88 -32.00
N GLN A 4 -17.90 -21.59 -31.79
CA GLN A 4 -17.70 -20.95 -30.49
C GLN A 4 -18.74 -21.55 -29.50
N LYS A 5 -18.31 -22.44 -28.61
CA LYS A 5 -19.17 -23.03 -27.60
C LYS A 5 -19.76 -21.91 -26.76
N ARG A 6 -21.07 -21.71 -26.86
CA ARG A 6 -21.82 -20.75 -26.03
C ARG A 6 -21.52 -20.99 -24.55
N ARG A 7 -21.12 -19.94 -23.82
CA ARG A 7 -20.93 -20.04 -22.39
C ARG A 7 -22.24 -20.42 -21.69
N PRO A 8 -22.21 -21.39 -20.75
CA PRO A 8 -23.40 -21.73 -19.97
C PRO A 8 -23.99 -20.50 -19.28
N THR A 9 -25.30 -20.44 -19.15
CA THR A 9 -26.03 -19.36 -18.48
C THR A 9 -26.69 -19.86 -17.21
N ILE A 10 -27.14 -18.97 -16.35
CA ILE A 10 -27.90 -19.30 -15.13
C ILE A 10 -29.18 -20.10 -15.48
N ILE A 11 -29.74 -19.90 -16.68
CA ILE A 11 -30.90 -20.67 -17.18
C ILE A 11 -30.50 -22.13 -17.46
N ASP A 12 -29.30 -22.34 -17.99
CA ASP A 12 -28.80 -23.69 -18.26
C ASP A 12 -28.55 -24.43 -16.94
N ILE A 13 -28.07 -23.74 -15.91
CA ILE A 13 -27.95 -24.28 -14.55
C ILE A 13 -29.31 -24.64 -13.98
N ALA A 14 -30.30 -23.76 -14.06
CA ALA A 14 -31.65 -23.99 -13.56
C ALA A 14 -32.26 -25.25 -14.19
N LYS A 15 -32.13 -25.41 -15.50
CA LYS A 15 -32.56 -26.60 -16.25
C LYS A 15 -31.82 -27.86 -15.81
N LYS A 16 -30.49 -27.79 -15.69
CA LYS A 16 -29.65 -28.93 -15.34
C LYS A 16 -29.88 -29.39 -13.90
N ALA A 17 -30.07 -28.47 -12.97
CA ALA A 17 -30.34 -28.75 -11.57
C ALA A 17 -31.83 -29.07 -11.29
N ASP A 18 -32.70 -28.94 -12.28
CA ASP A 18 -34.15 -29.07 -12.16
C ASP A 18 -34.72 -28.21 -11.01
N VAL A 19 -34.40 -26.91 -11.06
CA VAL A 19 -34.87 -25.90 -10.09
C VAL A 19 -35.28 -24.62 -10.82
N SER A 20 -35.99 -23.73 -10.11
CA SER A 20 -36.30 -22.44 -10.65
C SER A 20 -35.07 -21.54 -10.79
N PHE A 21 -35.09 -20.59 -11.75
CA PHE A 21 -34.10 -19.52 -11.84
C PHE A 21 -33.90 -18.79 -10.50
N LYS A 22 -35.00 -18.52 -9.78
CA LYS A 22 -35.01 -17.88 -8.46
C LYS A 22 -34.24 -18.70 -7.40
N THR A 23 -34.33 -20.04 -7.49
CA THR A 23 -33.58 -20.95 -6.60
C THR A 23 -32.08 -20.86 -6.90
N VAL A 24 -31.67 -20.91 -8.17
CA VAL A 24 -30.26 -20.75 -8.57
C VAL A 24 -29.73 -19.41 -8.10
N SER A 25 -30.45 -18.32 -8.34
CA SER A 25 -30.07 -16.98 -7.89
C SER A 25 -29.89 -16.92 -6.36
N ARG A 26 -30.78 -17.55 -5.59
CA ARG A 26 -30.65 -17.62 -4.13
C ARG A 26 -29.43 -18.41 -3.67
N VAL A 27 -29.11 -19.51 -4.35
CA VAL A 27 -27.90 -20.32 -4.06
C VAL A 27 -26.64 -19.49 -4.36
N LEU A 28 -26.60 -18.80 -5.49
CA LEU A 28 -25.47 -17.94 -5.89
C LEU A 28 -25.23 -16.78 -4.93
N ASN A 29 -26.30 -16.31 -4.27
CA ASN A 29 -26.24 -15.23 -3.28
C ASN A 29 -26.15 -15.74 -1.82
N ASP A 30 -25.84 -17.01 -1.64
CA ASP A 30 -25.71 -17.69 -0.33
C ASP A 30 -26.90 -17.44 0.63
N HIS A 31 -28.12 -17.40 0.07
CA HIS A 31 -29.31 -17.08 0.84
C HIS A 31 -29.61 -18.17 1.88
N PRO A 32 -29.77 -17.82 3.17
CA PRO A 32 -29.85 -18.81 4.27
C PRO A 32 -31.08 -19.71 4.22
N ARG A 33 -32.14 -19.32 3.51
CA ARG A 33 -33.41 -20.07 3.42
C ARG A 33 -33.47 -21.01 2.20
N VAL A 34 -32.35 -21.45 1.64
CA VAL A 34 -32.30 -22.46 0.58
C VAL A 34 -32.07 -23.83 1.23
N ALA A 35 -32.95 -24.79 0.95
CA ALA A 35 -32.81 -26.15 1.43
C ALA A 35 -31.49 -26.77 0.94
N ALA A 36 -30.86 -27.58 1.80
CA ALA A 36 -29.50 -28.11 1.55
C ALA A 36 -29.42 -28.95 0.28
N ASP A 37 -30.46 -29.76 0.01
CA ASP A 37 -30.57 -30.60 -1.20
C ASP A 37 -30.64 -29.78 -2.48
N LEU A 38 -31.38 -28.68 -2.48
CA LEU A 38 -31.46 -27.77 -3.63
C LEU A 38 -30.13 -27.04 -3.87
N ARG A 39 -29.41 -26.66 -2.78
CA ARG A 39 -28.10 -26.07 -2.85
C ARG A 39 -27.10 -27.03 -3.49
N GLU A 40 -27.08 -28.29 -3.04
CA GLU A 40 -26.19 -29.30 -3.57
C GLU A 40 -26.44 -29.58 -5.07
N ARG A 41 -27.70 -29.72 -5.47
CA ARG A 41 -28.08 -29.91 -6.89
C ARG A 41 -27.59 -28.77 -7.77
N VAL A 42 -27.74 -27.51 -7.32
CA VAL A 42 -27.27 -26.33 -8.06
C VAL A 42 -25.74 -26.31 -8.17
N LEU A 43 -25.02 -26.54 -7.07
CA LEU A 43 -23.54 -26.56 -7.07
C LEU A 43 -23.01 -27.68 -7.97
N LYS A 44 -23.62 -28.86 -7.96
CA LYS A 44 -23.26 -29.97 -8.85
C LYS A 44 -23.47 -29.60 -10.31
N ALA A 45 -24.63 -29.02 -10.66
CA ALA A 45 -24.91 -28.57 -12.03
C ALA A 45 -23.91 -27.50 -12.51
N MET A 46 -23.51 -26.58 -11.62
CA MET A 46 -22.48 -25.57 -11.91
C MET A 46 -21.13 -26.20 -12.24
N ALA A 47 -20.69 -27.18 -11.42
CA ALA A 47 -19.43 -27.90 -11.63
C ALA A 47 -19.47 -28.68 -12.97
N GLU A 48 -20.54 -29.42 -13.25
CA GLU A 48 -20.67 -30.22 -14.47
C GLU A 48 -20.72 -29.37 -15.75
N LEU A 49 -21.29 -28.18 -15.69
CA LEU A 49 -21.34 -27.24 -16.82
C LEU A 49 -20.15 -26.28 -16.86
N ASN A 50 -19.21 -26.37 -15.93
CA ASN A 50 -18.11 -25.42 -15.73
C ASN A 50 -18.60 -23.96 -15.74
N TYR A 51 -19.74 -23.75 -15.05
CA TYR A 51 -20.38 -22.45 -14.97
C TYR A 51 -19.78 -21.62 -13.85
N GLN A 52 -19.24 -20.48 -14.20
CA GLN A 52 -18.87 -19.45 -13.23
C GLN A 52 -19.84 -18.26 -13.40
N PRO A 53 -20.51 -17.83 -12.31
CA PRO A 53 -21.38 -16.67 -12.38
C PRO A 53 -20.61 -15.47 -12.91
N SER A 54 -21.09 -14.84 -13.97
CA SER A 54 -20.51 -13.57 -14.40
C SER A 54 -20.80 -12.50 -13.34
N LEU A 55 -19.89 -11.52 -13.18
CA LEU A 55 -20.10 -10.38 -12.29
C LEU A 55 -21.43 -9.68 -12.58
N ALA A 56 -21.73 -9.45 -13.86
CA ALA A 56 -23.01 -8.88 -14.26
C ALA A 56 -24.21 -9.71 -13.78
N ALA A 57 -24.11 -11.04 -13.77
CA ALA A 57 -25.18 -11.90 -13.26
C ALA A 57 -25.28 -11.85 -11.73
N ARG A 58 -24.12 -11.69 -11.04
CA ARG A 58 -24.09 -11.56 -9.56
C ARG A 58 -24.57 -10.18 -9.12
N SER A 59 -24.18 -9.11 -9.78
CA SER A 59 -24.62 -7.74 -9.46
C SER A 59 -26.10 -7.51 -9.80
N LEU A 60 -26.62 -8.10 -10.88
CA LEU A 60 -28.07 -8.06 -11.21
C LEU A 60 -28.93 -8.85 -10.20
N ALA A 61 -28.37 -9.88 -9.57
CA ALA A 61 -29.08 -10.69 -8.59
C ALA A 61 -29.03 -10.12 -7.15
N GLY A 62 -28.13 -9.15 -6.89
CA GLY A 62 -27.95 -8.48 -5.60
C GLY A 62 -27.65 -6.99 -5.79
N ARG A 63 -27.68 -6.22 -4.70
CA ARG A 63 -27.32 -4.79 -4.70
C ARG A 63 -25.79 -4.55 -4.66
N ARG A 64 -24.95 -5.56 -4.96
CA ARG A 64 -23.50 -5.50 -4.81
C ARG A 64 -22.80 -5.43 -6.16
N GLY A 65 -21.75 -4.60 -6.24
CA GLY A 65 -20.89 -4.49 -7.40
C GLY A 65 -19.82 -5.58 -7.48
N TYR A 66 -19.49 -6.22 -6.36
CA TYR A 66 -18.33 -7.13 -6.19
C TYR A 66 -17.03 -6.51 -6.68
N SER A 67 -16.88 -5.22 -6.40
CA SER A 67 -15.78 -4.40 -6.90
C SER A 67 -15.30 -3.44 -5.84
N ILE A 68 -14.00 -3.37 -5.65
CA ILE A 68 -13.33 -2.44 -4.75
C ILE A 68 -12.27 -1.70 -5.55
N ALA A 69 -12.14 -0.39 -5.35
CA ALA A 69 -11.15 0.43 -6.03
C ALA A 69 -10.11 0.97 -5.06
N LEU A 70 -8.86 1.10 -5.53
CA LEU A 70 -7.85 1.97 -4.95
C LEU A 70 -7.88 3.28 -5.74
N LEU A 71 -8.17 4.40 -5.08
CA LEU A 71 -8.08 5.72 -5.71
C LEU A 71 -6.64 6.22 -5.65
N VAL A 72 -6.12 6.66 -6.78
CA VAL A 72 -4.79 7.22 -6.90
C VAL A 72 -4.81 8.58 -7.57
N ASP A 73 -4.09 9.54 -7.00
CA ASP A 73 -3.93 10.85 -7.62
C ASP A 73 -3.00 10.74 -8.83
N GLN A 74 -3.55 10.94 -10.03
CA GLN A 74 -2.76 10.82 -11.26
C GLN A 74 -1.58 11.80 -11.31
N SER A 75 -1.67 12.95 -10.65
CA SER A 75 -0.57 13.93 -10.60
C SER A 75 0.68 13.41 -9.88
N GLU A 76 0.54 12.33 -9.12
CA GLU A 76 1.64 11.66 -8.42
C GLU A 76 2.17 10.44 -9.19
N PHE A 77 1.33 9.85 -10.05
CA PHE A 77 1.63 8.61 -10.77
C PHE A 77 2.03 8.81 -12.24
N PHE A 78 1.45 9.81 -12.89
CA PHE A 78 1.59 10.04 -14.32
C PHE A 78 2.24 11.40 -14.58
N ARG A 79 3.48 11.59 -14.16
CA ARG A 79 4.28 12.73 -14.61
C ARG A 79 4.82 12.41 -16.01
N GLU A 80 4.16 12.90 -17.04
CA GLU A 80 4.54 12.66 -18.44
C GLU A 80 5.98 13.07 -18.78
N ASP A 81 6.54 14.04 -18.03
CA ASP A 81 7.88 14.57 -18.26
C ASP A 81 8.98 13.88 -17.45
N ASP A 82 8.64 12.91 -16.61
CA ASP A 82 9.62 12.28 -15.74
C ASP A 82 9.83 10.81 -16.14
N ALA A 83 10.93 10.55 -16.87
CA ALA A 83 11.40 9.17 -17.12
C ALA A 83 11.65 8.39 -15.81
N ASN A 84 11.53 9.06 -14.67
CA ASN A 84 11.62 8.57 -13.32
C ASN A 84 10.26 8.55 -12.59
N ALA A 85 9.12 8.69 -13.29
CA ALA A 85 7.79 8.47 -12.72
C ALA A 85 7.65 7.01 -12.30
N TYR A 86 8.31 6.66 -11.21
CA TYR A 86 8.25 5.33 -10.64
C TYR A 86 6.91 5.12 -9.97
N PHE A 87 6.23 4.06 -10.36
CA PHE A 87 5.24 3.43 -9.51
C PHE A 87 5.82 3.34 -8.11
N ALA A 88 5.28 4.12 -7.16
CA ALA A 88 5.77 4.08 -5.80
C ALA A 88 5.72 2.63 -5.30
N PRO A 89 6.84 2.01 -4.90
CA PRO A 89 6.88 0.58 -4.55
C PRO A 89 5.89 0.23 -3.45
N TYR A 90 5.63 1.18 -2.56
CA TYR A 90 4.58 1.11 -1.56
C TYR A 90 3.21 0.76 -2.17
N LEU A 91 2.84 1.41 -3.27
CA LEU A 91 1.57 1.14 -3.93
C LEU A 91 1.56 -0.17 -4.71
N VAL A 92 2.70 -0.62 -5.22
CA VAL A 92 2.82 -1.95 -5.84
C VAL A 92 2.52 -3.05 -4.83
N ASP A 93 3.09 -2.97 -3.63
CA ASP A 93 2.83 -3.94 -2.57
C ASP A 93 1.40 -3.83 -2.02
N LEU A 94 0.86 -2.61 -1.90
CA LEU A 94 -0.53 -2.38 -1.51
C LEU A 94 -1.49 -3.02 -2.52
N GLN A 95 -1.29 -2.77 -3.82
CA GLN A 95 -2.07 -3.38 -4.90
C GLN A 95 -1.98 -4.90 -4.90
N ALA A 96 -0.78 -5.46 -4.72
CA ALA A 96 -0.59 -6.90 -4.66
C ALA A 96 -1.36 -7.54 -3.49
N GLY A 97 -1.33 -6.91 -2.31
CA GLY A 97 -2.11 -7.34 -1.15
C GLY A 97 -3.61 -7.26 -1.39
N ALA A 98 -4.09 -6.13 -1.91
CA ALA A 98 -5.50 -5.89 -2.20
C ALA A 98 -6.04 -6.85 -3.28
N LEU A 99 -5.28 -7.04 -4.38
CA LEU A 99 -5.64 -7.96 -5.45
C LEU A 99 -5.78 -9.40 -4.95
N THR A 100 -4.82 -9.84 -4.11
CA THR A 100 -4.85 -11.18 -3.53
C THR A 100 -6.09 -11.35 -2.65
N ALA A 101 -6.36 -10.42 -1.74
CA ALA A 101 -7.51 -10.46 -0.86
C ALA A 101 -8.84 -10.38 -1.63
N CYS A 102 -8.97 -9.46 -2.58
CA CYS A 102 -10.17 -9.36 -3.42
C CYS A 102 -10.45 -10.68 -4.15
N ARG A 103 -9.42 -11.33 -4.71
CA ARG A 103 -9.55 -12.61 -5.40
C ARG A 103 -10.07 -13.72 -4.47
N GLU A 104 -9.55 -13.81 -3.25
CA GLU A 104 -10.01 -14.78 -2.24
C GLU A 104 -11.48 -14.60 -1.89
N PHE A 105 -11.95 -13.35 -1.78
CA PHE A 105 -13.34 -13.02 -1.47
C PHE A 105 -14.27 -12.98 -2.70
N GLY A 106 -13.74 -13.23 -3.90
CA GLY A 106 -14.50 -13.20 -5.15
C GLY A 106 -14.91 -11.80 -5.59
N TYR A 107 -14.10 -10.80 -5.25
CA TYR A 107 -14.21 -9.41 -5.66
C TYR A 107 -13.24 -9.08 -6.79
N HIS A 108 -13.55 -8.05 -7.58
CA HIS A 108 -12.61 -7.41 -8.49
C HIS A 108 -11.96 -6.23 -7.80
N PHE A 109 -10.69 -6.04 -8.12
CA PHE A 109 -9.92 -4.89 -7.67
C PHE A 109 -9.54 -4.02 -8.86
N PHE A 110 -9.76 -2.71 -8.72
CA PHE A 110 -9.43 -1.71 -9.72
C PHE A 110 -8.49 -0.67 -9.12
N VAL A 111 -7.66 -0.09 -9.97
CA VAL A 111 -6.95 1.15 -9.65
C VAL A 111 -7.64 2.24 -10.47
N GLU A 112 -8.19 3.23 -9.79
CA GLU A 112 -8.95 4.29 -10.40
C GLU A 112 -8.23 5.61 -10.21
N PRO A 113 -7.67 6.21 -11.28
CA PRO A 113 -6.99 7.47 -11.20
C PRO A 113 -7.99 8.63 -11.07
N TYR A 114 -7.62 9.66 -10.32
CA TYR A 114 -8.34 10.92 -10.28
C TYR A 114 -7.34 12.08 -10.32
N ASP A 115 -7.80 13.26 -10.72
CA ASP A 115 -6.98 14.47 -10.75
C ASP A 115 -7.42 15.42 -9.63
N PHE A 116 -6.64 15.48 -8.55
CA PHE A 116 -6.92 16.40 -7.46
C PHE A 116 -6.68 17.86 -7.83
N ARG A 117 -5.86 18.12 -8.85
CA ARG A 117 -5.53 19.47 -9.31
C ARG A 117 -6.54 20.02 -10.32
N SER A 118 -7.42 19.17 -10.84
CA SER A 118 -8.49 19.60 -11.75
C SER A 118 -9.38 20.63 -11.07
N THR A 119 -9.67 21.72 -11.77
CA THR A 119 -10.64 22.74 -11.31
C THR A 119 -12.06 22.19 -11.23
N ALA A 120 -12.34 21.06 -11.88
CA ALA A 120 -13.61 20.36 -11.85
C ALA A 120 -13.71 19.28 -10.75
N PHE A 121 -12.62 19.04 -10.01
CA PHE A 121 -12.67 18.18 -8.83
C PHE A 121 -13.51 18.85 -7.71
N PRO A 122 -14.40 18.14 -6.95
CA PRO A 122 -14.62 16.69 -6.96
C PRO A 122 -15.74 16.21 -7.92
N GLY A 123 -16.28 17.10 -8.76
CA GLY A 123 -17.40 16.75 -9.67
C GLY A 123 -17.06 15.66 -10.67
N GLU A 124 -15.86 15.73 -11.27
CA GLU A 124 -15.38 14.71 -12.22
C GLU A 124 -15.25 13.35 -11.55
N LEU A 125 -14.68 13.29 -10.34
CA LEU A 125 -14.58 12.06 -9.58
C LEU A 125 -15.96 11.45 -9.30
N ARG A 126 -16.94 12.26 -8.88
CA ARG A 126 -18.31 11.79 -8.64
C ARG A 126 -18.92 11.21 -9.92
N ALA A 127 -18.76 11.89 -11.05
CA ALA A 127 -19.26 11.42 -12.34
C ALA A 127 -18.58 10.12 -12.80
N GLN A 128 -17.30 9.94 -12.50
CA GLN A 128 -16.52 8.76 -12.82
C GLN A 128 -16.97 7.57 -11.95
N LEU A 129 -16.99 7.72 -10.64
CA LEU A 129 -17.36 6.66 -9.70
C LEU A 129 -18.83 6.23 -9.82
N SER A 130 -19.73 7.15 -10.23
CA SER A 130 -21.15 6.82 -10.47
C SER A 130 -21.38 5.84 -11.61
N LYS A 131 -20.40 5.66 -12.50
CA LYS A 131 -20.49 4.73 -13.65
C LYS A 131 -20.14 3.29 -13.29
N VAL A 132 -19.50 3.09 -12.13
CA VAL A 132 -19.02 1.79 -11.67
C VAL A 132 -19.74 1.42 -10.38
N ALA A 133 -20.30 0.22 -10.32
CA ALA A 133 -20.88 -0.29 -9.09
C ALA A 133 -19.77 -0.76 -8.15
N LEU A 134 -19.27 0.15 -7.31
CA LEU A 134 -18.26 -0.14 -6.29
C LEU A 134 -18.92 -0.47 -4.95
N ASP A 135 -18.41 -1.47 -4.26
CA ASP A 135 -18.81 -1.79 -2.88
C ASP A 135 -17.92 -1.08 -1.84
N GLY A 136 -16.82 -0.48 -2.29
CA GLY A 136 -15.96 0.31 -1.43
C GLY A 136 -14.67 0.78 -2.11
N VAL A 137 -13.96 1.65 -1.39
CA VAL A 137 -12.73 2.29 -1.85
C VAL A 137 -11.64 2.18 -0.79
N VAL A 138 -10.42 1.94 -1.23
CA VAL A 138 -9.20 2.04 -0.41
C VAL A 138 -8.49 3.34 -0.78
N LEU A 139 -8.09 4.10 0.24
CA LEU A 139 -7.29 5.32 0.09
C LEU A 139 -5.92 5.10 0.73
N ALA A 140 -4.86 5.35 -0.02
CA ALA A 140 -3.48 5.32 0.46
C ALA A 140 -2.91 6.74 0.56
N PRO A 141 -1.87 7.01 1.38
CA PRO A 141 -1.22 8.30 1.40
C PRO A 141 -0.71 8.74 0.02
N PRO A 142 -0.85 10.03 -0.32
CA PRO A 142 -1.42 11.11 0.47
C PRO A 142 -2.95 11.24 0.32
N SER A 143 -3.60 10.43 -0.54
CA SER A 143 -5.06 10.48 -0.78
C SER A 143 -5.87 10.21 0.49
N SER A 144 -5.34 9.42 1.43
CA SER A 144 -5.97 9.14 2.73
C SER A 144 -6.21 10.38 3.59
N ASP A 145 -5.51 11.50 3.33
CA ASP A 145 -5.58 12.74 4.10
C ASP A 145 -6.20 13.92 3.34
N ARG A 146 -6.72 13.68 2.12
CA ARG A 146 -7.35 14.72 1.31
C ARG A 146 -8.81 14.90 1.68
N LEU A 147 -9.12 15.87 2.54
CA LEU A 147 -10.47 16.09 3.09
C LEU A 147 -11.53 16.23 2.01
N ALA A 148 -11.27 16.99 0.94
CA ALA A 148 -12.23 17.15 -0.17
C ALA A 148 -12.54 15.84 -0.91
N LEU A 149 -11.60 14.87 -0.91
CA LEU A 149 -11.84 13.51 -1.43
C LEU A 149 -12.76 12.73 -0.49
N LEU A 150 -12.51 12.83 0.83
CA LEU A 150 -13.35 12.16 1.83
C LEU A 150 -14.79 12.69 1.77
N ASP A 151 -14.96 14.02 1.72
CA ASP A 151 -16.28 14.66 1.55
C ASP A 151 -17.01 14.14 0.29
N ALA A 152 -16.29 14.03 -0.83
CA ALA A 152 -16.88 13.54 -2.07
C ALA A 152 -17.34 12.08 -1.99
N LEU A 153 -16.61 11.22 -1.29
CA LEU A 153 -16.98 9.82 -1.07
C LEU A 153 -18.17 9.68 -0.13
N GLU A 154 -18.22 10.48 0.93
CA GLU A 154 -19.34 10.53 1.88
C GLU A 154 -20.62 11.02 1.20
N ASP A 155 -20.55 12.08 0.38
CA ASP A 155 -21.68 12.57 -0.41
C ASP A 155 -22.24 11.51 -1.39
N LEU A 156 -21.36 10.64 -1.91
CA LEU A 156 -21.76 9.50 -2.74
C LEU A 156 -22.33 8.33 -1.93
N GLY A 157 -22.20 8.34 -0.61
CA GLY A 157 -22.51 7.20 0.26
C GLY A 157 -21.64 5.98 -0.04
N LEU A 158 -20.43 6.18 -0.59
CA LEU A 158 -19.52 5.12 -0.98
C LEU A 158 -18.57 4.78 0.19
N PRO A 159 -18.63 3.56 0.74
CA PRO A 159 -17.76 3.15 1.83
C PRO A 159 -16.29 3.23 1.45
N TYR A 160 -15.44 3.67 2.39
CA TYR A 160 -14.00 3.72 2.17
C TYR A 160 -13.22 3.36 3.43
N VAL A 161 -11.98 2.86 3.22
CA VAL A 161 -10.99 2.59 4.27
C VAL A 161 -9.73 3.37 3.95
N ARG A 162 -9.16 4.01 4.97
CA ARG A 162 -7.96 4.82 4.88
C ARG A 162 -6.75 4.03 5.34
N ILE A 163 -5.70 4.00 4.55
CA ILE A 163 -4.40 3.45 4.91
C ILE A 163 -3.55 4.58 5.50
N ALA A 164 -2.99 4.36 6.68
CA ALA A 164 -2.10 5.26 7.40
C ALA A 164 -2.54 6.75 7.38
N PRO A 165 -3.81 7.07 7.76
CA PRO A 165 -4.23 8.46 7.82
C PRO A 165 -3.52 9.18 8.96
N GLY A 166 -3.15 10.44 8.72
CA GLY A 166 -2.54 11.30 9.72
C GLY A 166 -3.45 12.45 10.18
N THR A 167 -4.52 12.75 9.42
CA THR A 167 -5.52 13.75 9.78
C THR A 167 -6.86 13.10 10.05
N GLU A 168 -7.68 13.70 10.92
CA GLU A 168 -9.05 13.24 11.22
C GLU A 168 -9.15 11.70 11.30
N VAL A 169 -8.21 11.08 12.03
CA VAL A 169 -8.05 9.61 12.10
C VAL A 169 -9.31 8.88 12.56
N GLY A 170 -10.23 9.59 13.22
CA GLY A 170 -11.52 9.09 13.69
C GLY A 170 -12.64 9.10 12.65
N ARG A 171 -12.45 9.75 11.49
CA ARG A 171 -13.50 10.03 10.52
C ARG A 171 -14.02 8.79 9.80
N ALA A 172 -13.13 7.83 9.52
CA ALA A 172 -13.46 6.62 8.80
C ALA A 172 -12.64 5.43 9.31
N PRO A 173 -13.03 4.20 8.96
CA PRO A 173 -12.21 3.01 9.20
C PRO A 173 -10.83 3.17 8.61
N SER A 174 -9.82 2.66 9.34
CA SER A 174 -8.43 2.83 8.94
C SER A 174 -7.56 1.64 9.31
N VAL A 175 -6.47 1.48 8.57
CA VAL A 175 -5.38 0.56 8.87
C VAL A 175 -4.10 1.36 8.95
N SER A 176 -3.44 1.33 10.09
CA SER A 176 -2.21 2.08 10.39
C SER A 176 -1.10 1.15 10.87
N THR A 177 0.07 1.71 11.05
CA THR A 177 1.23 1.03 11.63
C THR A 177 1.78 1.85 12.79
N HIS A 178 2.55 1.21 13.66
CA HIS A 178 3.31 1.87 14.73
C HIS A 178 4.56 2.57 14.16
N GLU A 179 4.34 3.58 13.31
CA GLU A 179 5.39 4.21 12.51
C GLU A 179 6.41 4.98 13.35
N TYR A 180 5.93 5.59 14.43
CA TYR A 180 6.78 6.28 15.39
C TYR A 180 7.76 5.29 16.05
N GLU A 181 7.26 4.19 16.60
CA GLU A 181 8.04 3.18 17.31
C GLU A 181 9.05 2.50 16.40
N GLY A 182 8.65 2.13 15.18
CA GLY A 182 9.55 1.54 14.20
C GLY A 182 10.69 2.49 13.78
N THR A 183 10.42 3.80 13.75
CA THR A 183 11.44 4.80 13.46
C THR A 183 12.38 5.01 14.66
N VAL A 184 11.85 4.99 15.88
CA VAL A 184 12.66 5.02 17.11
C VAL A 184 13.62 3.82 17.14
N GLU A 185 13.13 2.62 16.81
CA GLU A 185 13.97 1.40 16.75
C GLU A 185 15.13 1.56 15.75
N MET A 186 14.91 2.17 14.59
CA MET A 186 15.97 2.48 13.62
C MET A 186 16.98 3.48 14.19
N ALA A 187 16.54 4.53 14.85
CA ALA A 187 17.43 5.51 15.46
C ALA A 187 18.31 4.88 16.56
N GLU A 188 17.70 4.06 17.41
CA GLU A 188 18.39 3.33 18.47
C GLU A 188 19.40 2.33 17.91
N HIS A 189 19.08 1.65 16.81
CA HIS A 189 20.01 0.79 16.09
C HIS A 189 21.28 1.56 15.68
N LEU A 190 21.13 2.71 15.01
CA LEU A 190 22.28 3.52 14.59
C LEU A 190 23.11 4.06 15.76
N VAL A 191 22.44 4.50 16.83
CA VAL A 191 23.11 4.95 18.07
C VAL A 191 23.86 3.80 18.75
N SER A 192 23.28 2.60 18.78
CA SER A 192 23.90 1.41 19.37
C SER A 192 25.16 0.96 18.62
N LEU A 193 25.20 1.17 17.30
CA LEU A 193 26.40 0.96 16.48
C LEU A 193 27.50 2.01 16.75
N GLY A 194 27.23 3.07 17.48
CA GLY A 194 28.18 4.11 17.83
C GLY A 194 28.16 5.35 16.95
N HIS A 195 27.19 5.47 16.04
CA HIS A 195 27.03 6.69 15.24
C HIS A 195 26.65 7.88 16.14
N ARG A 196 27.31 9.03 15.92
CA ARG A 196 27.09 10.27 16.69
C ARG A 196 26.82 11.48 15.80
N ARG A 197 26.96 11.33 14.50
CA ARG A 197 26.62 12.32 13.47
C ARG A 197 25.87 11.58 12.37
N ILE A 198 24.57 11.82 12.27
CA ILE A 198 23.65 11.06 11.44
C ILE A 198 22.90 12.00 10.50
N GLY A 199 22.90 11.71 9.21
CA GLY A 199 22.07 12.37 8.23
C GLY A 199 20.69 11.73 8.14
N MET A 200 19.64 12.54 7.91
CA MET A 200 18.32 12.04 7.53
C MET A 200 17.90 12.65 6.21
N ILE A 201 17.56 11.80 5.25
CA ILE A 201 16.88 12.21 4.02
C ILE A 201 15.38 12.09 4.29
N CYS A 202 14.73 13.25 4.47
CA CYS A 202 13.31 13.33 4.81
C CYS A 202 12.42 12.94 3.61
N GLY A 203 11.19 12.54 3.87
CA GLY A 203 10.17 12.44 2.81
C GLY A 203 9.49 13.78 2.55
N PRO A 204 8.62 13.85 1.52
CA PRO A 204 7.90 15.07 1.18
C PRO A 204 6.96 15.52 2.32
N GLU A 205 6.87 16.83 2.52
CA GLU A 205 6.02 17.44 3.55
C GLU A 205 4.51 17.15 3.35
N THR A 206 4.12 16.83 2.13
CA THR A 206 2.74 16.44 1.80
C THR A 206 2.33 15.07 2.35
N HIS A 207 3.30 14.28 2.82
CA HIS A 207 3.07 12.95 3.38
C HIS A 207 3.24 12.97 4.90
N ILE A 208 2.14 12.85 5.63
CA ILE A 208 2.14 12.93 7.10
C ILE A 208 3.05 11.88 7.73
N ALA A 209 3.08 10.67 7.18
CA ALA A 209 3.99 9.62 7.59
C ALA A 209 5.47 10.05 7.59
N ALA A 210 5.89 10.86 6.59
CA ALA A 210 7.25 11.42 6.56
C ALA A 210 7.51 12.35 7.75
N GLY A 211 6.52 13.15 8.12
CA GLY A 211 6.57 14.00 9.32
C GLY A 211 6.67 13.19 10.60
N VAL A 212 5.91 12.11 10.73
CA VAL A 212 5.99 11.19 11.89
C VAL A 212 7.39 10.60 12.01
N ARG A 213 7.97 10.10 10.91
CA ARG A 213 9.35 9.58 10.89
C ARG A 213 10.38 10.64 11.29
N LEU A 214 10.23 11.86 10.78
CA LEU A 214 11.13 12.96 11.13
C LEU A 214 11.07 13.30 12.64
N VAL A 215 9.86 13.39 13.20
CA VAL A 215 9.68 13.69 14.63
C VAL A 215 10.25 12.56 15.48
N ALA A 216 9.88 11.33 15.22
CA ALA A 216 10.34 10.15 15.96
C ALA A 216 11.87 10.00 15.94
N PHE A 217 12.47 10.16 14.75
CA PHE A 217 13.92 10.04 14.58
C PHE A 217 14.67 11.14 15.32
N ARG A 218 14.19 12.39 15.21
CA ARG A 218 14.78 13.54 15.93
C ARG A 218 14.71 13.37 17.44
N GLU A 219 13.56 12.98 17.97
CA GLU A 219 13.38 12.78 19.41
C GLU A 219 14.24 11.63 19.94
N ALA A 220 14.31 10.52 19.22
CA ALA A 220 15.13 9.38 19.60
C ALA A 220 16.63 9.69 19.63
N LEU A 221 17.10 10.63 18.80
CA LEU A 221 18.51 11.07 18.75
C LEU A 221 18.84 12.19 19.73
N GLN A 222 17.86 12.81 20.38
CA GLN A 222 18.08 13.94 21.29
C GLN A 222 19.07 13.60 22.39
N GLY A 223 20.15 14.39 22.49
CA GLY A 223 21.23 14.16 23.48
C GLY A 223 22.13 12.96 23.20
N LYS A 224 21.90 12.20 22.11
CA LYS A 224 22.67 11.00 21.77
C LYS A 224 23.53 11.17 20.51
N ALA A 225 23.02 11.92 19.51
CA ALA A 225 23.70 12.15 18.24
C ALA A 225 23.28 13.47 17.62
N GLU A 226 24.15 14.06 16.82
CA GLU A 226 23.85 15.21 15.96
C GLU A 226 23.02 14.72 14.75
N LEU A 227 21.95 15.43 14.42
CA LEU A 227 21.08 15.14 13.29
C LEU A 227 21.21 16.21 12.22
N ILE A 228 21.59 15.81 11.00
CA ILE A 228 21.66 16.64 9.80
C ILE A 228 20.47 16.28 8.91
N LEU A 229 19.61 17.25 8.63
CA LEU A 229 18.42 17.03 7.81
C LEU A 229 18.66 17.45 6.37
N HIS A 230 18.15 16.66 5.45
CA HIS A 230 18.07 17.00 4.04
C HIS A 230 16.66 16.68 3.50
N PRO A 231 16.03 17.57 2.73
CA PRO A 231 14.75 17.29 2.09
C PRO A 231 14.88 16.14 1.08
N GLY A 232 13.81 15.38 0.90
CA GLY A 232 13.69 14.32 -0.08
C GLY A 232 12.25 14.21 -0.59
N ASP A 233 12.03 13.36 -1.58
CA ASP A 233 10.80 13.28 -2.36
C ASP A 233 10.30 11.84 -2.56
N PHE A 234 10.84 10.89 -1.82
CA PHE A 234 10.62 9.45 -1.93
C PHE A 234 11.14 8.83 -3.24
N THR A 235 11.85 9.59 -4.09
CA THR A 235 12.42 9.06 -5.33
C THR A 235 13.88 8.63 -5.16
N PHE A 236 14.34 7.74 -6.03
CA PHE A 236 15.74 7.38 -6.12
C PHE A 236 16.61 8.60 -6.47
N ALA A 237 16.14 9.43 -7.40
CA ALA A 237 16.85 10.63 -7.85
C ALA A 237 17.02 11.65 -6.73
N GLY A 238 15.95 11.89 -5.94
CA GLY A 238 16.02 12.74 -4.75
C GLY A 238 16.99 12.18 -3.70
N GLY A 239 16.97 10.88 -3.47
CA GLY A 239 17.94 10.22 -2.60
C GLY A 239 19.39 10.32 -3.07
N LEU A 240 19.63 10.22 -4.39
CA LEU A 240 20.95 10.41 -4.99
C LEU A 240 21.46 11.86 -4.83
N ALA A 241 20.59 12.84 -5.07
CA ALA A 241 20.95 14.24 -4.90
C ALA A 241 21.26 14.57 -3.44
N ALA A 242 20.35 14.20 -2.52
CA ALA A 242 20.52 14.39 -1.08
C ALA A 242 21.79 13.68 -0.54
N GLY A 243 22.02 12.45 -0.99
CA GLY A 243 23.23 11.70 -0.60
C GLY A 243 24.52 12.39 -1.04
N ARG A 244 24.58 12.97 -2.24
CA ARG A 244 25.75 13.73 -2.70
C ARG A 244 25.99 14.97 -1.85
N GLU A 245 24.95 15.70 -1.48
CA GLU A 245 25.09 16.90 -0.64
C GLU A 245 25.52 16.54 0.79
N LEU A 246 24.89 15.54 1.40
CA LEU A 246 25.24 15.09 2.75
C LEU A 246 26.66 14.51 2.86
N LEU A 247 27.16 13.84 1.81
CA LEU A 247 28.43 13.12 1.84
C LEU A 247 29.59 13.88 1.19
N GLY A 248 29.32 14.95 0.43
CA GLY A 248 30.33 15.69 -0.34
C GLY A 248 31.23 16.61 0.49
N GLY A 249 30.90 16.88 1.74
CA GLY A 249 31.65 17.78 2.62
C GLY A 249 32.63 17.07 3.54
N PRO A 250 33.58 17.84 4.16
CA PRO A 250 34.52 17.29 5.13
C PRO A 250 33.83 16.80 6.43
N ASP A 251 32.72 17.43 6.79
CA ASP A 251 31.95 17.13 7.99
C ASP A 251 30.76 16.20 7.72
N ARG A 252 30.96 15.20 6.84
CA ARG A 252 29.91 14.26 6.48
C ARG A 252 29.42 13.41 7.65
N PRO A 253 28.12 13.01 7.66
CA PRO A 253 27.61 12.04 8.62
C PRO A 253 28.28 10.66 8.45
N THR A 254 28.33 9.89 9.52
CA THR A 254 28.82 8.51 9.51
C THR A 254 27.70 7.50 9.20
N ALA A 255 26.46 7.94 9.28
CA ALA A 255 25.29 7.16 8.87
C ALA A 255 24.23 8.06 8.22
N ILE A 256 23.46 7.49 7.31
CA ILE A 256 22.27 8.12 6.71
C ILE A 256 21.06 7.22 6.96
N PHE A 257 20.00 7.80 7.51
CA PHE A 257 18.66 7.23 7.46
C PHE A 257 17.84 7.93 6.37
N ALA A 258 17.37 7.20 5.38
CA ALA A 258 16.45 7.71 4.38
C ALA A 258 15.02 7.29 4.73
N ALA A 259 14.07 8.22 4.58
CA ALA A 259 12.68 7.99 4.94
C ALA A 259 11.97 6.94 4.07
N ASN A 260 12.61 6.42 3.00
CA ASN A 260 12.23 5.19 2.31
C ASN A 260 13.44 4.50 1.67
N ASP A 261 13.26 3.26 1.22
CA ASP A 261 14.33 2.44 0.63
C ASP A 261 14.82 2.96 -0.73
N PHE A 262 13.98 3.65 -1.50
CA PHE A 262 14.38 4.21 -2.81
C PHE A 262 15.36 5.37 -2.64
N MET A 263 15.11 6.26 -1.69
CA MET A 263 16.08 7.30 -1.37
C MET A 263 17.34 6.70 -0.75
N ALA A 264 17.23 5.65 0.09
CA ALA A 264 18.38 4.93 0.62
C ALA A 264 19.26 4.35 -0.51
N ALA A 265 18.62 3.72 -1.51
CA ALA A 265 19.32 3.22 -2.69
C ALA A 265 20.05 4.34 -3.45
N GLY A 266 19.40 5.50 -3.62
CA GLY A 266 20.03 6.69 -4.19
C GLY A 266 21.24 7.16 -3.39
N ALA A 267 21.13 7.19 -2.06
CA ALA A 267 22.22 7.57 -1.17
C ALA A 267 23.42 6.58 -1.23
N ILE A 268 23.18 5.27 -1.38
CA ILE A 268 24.22 4.27 -1.60
C ILE A 268 24.98 4.55 -2.91
N VAL A 269 24.26 4.86 -3.99
CA VAL A 269 24.89 5.22 -5.27
C VAL A 269 25.67 6.54 -5.16
N ALA A 270 25.15 7.52 -4.40
CA ALA A 270 25.86 8.77 -4.10
C ALA A 270 27.18 8.47 -3.38
N ALA A 271 27.16 7.66 -2.31
CA ALA A 271 28.35 7.26 -1.57
C ALA A 271 29.39 6.61 -2.49
N THR A 272 28.97 5.65 -3.32
CA THR A 272 29.83 4.95 -4.27
C THR A 272 30.44 5.94 -5.29
N SER A 273 29.66 6.90 -5.80
CA SER A 273 30.14 7.92 -6.76
C SER A 273 31.19 8.86 -6.16
N LEU A 274 31.20 9.03 -4.84
CA LEU A 274 32.18 9.79 -4.07
C LEU A 274 33.37 8.95 -3.60
N GLY A 275 33.46 7.68 -4.00
CA GLY A 275 34.53 6.75 -3.59
C GLY A 275 34.36 6.20 -2.17
N LEU A 276 33.19 6.38 -1.56
CA LEU A 276 32.89 5.86 -0.22
C LEU A 276 32.28 4.46 -0.31
N GLN A 277 32.65 3.61 0.66
CA GLN A 277 32.12 2.26 0.77
C GLN A 277 31.04 2.18 1.86
N VAL A 278 29.89 1.61 1.49
CA VAL A 278 28.82 1.27 2.43
C VAL A 278 29.01 -0.19 2.84
N PRO A 279 29.00 -0.53 4.13
CA PRO A 279 28.81 0.34 5.30
C PRO A 279 30.10 0.92 5.89
N ARG A 280 31.30 0.59 5.34
CA ARG A 280 32.60 0.88 5.94
C ARG A 280 32.84 2.37 6.24
N ASP A 281 32.56 3.24 5.27
CA ASP A 281 32.82 4.68 5.37
C ASP A 281 31.55 5.46 5.76
N VAL A 282 30.39 4.90 5.47
CA VAL A 282 29.09 5.43 5.85
C VAL A 282 28.06 4.30 5.88
N SER A 283 27.29 4.19 6.96
CA SER A 283 26.11 3.34 7.01
C SER A 283 24.94 4.00 6.30
N VAL A 284 24.14 3.21 5.56
CA VAL A 284 22.90 3.71 4.95
C VAL A 284 21.74 2.79 5.33
N THR A 285 20.65 3.39 5.80
CA THR A 285 19.45 2.66 6.21
C THR A 285 18.21 3.26 5.56
N GLY A 286 17.16 2.46 5.41
CA GLY A 286 15.93 2.84 4.75
C GLY A 286 14.68 2.58 5.59
N PHE A 287 13.53 2.61 4.91
CA PHE A 287 12.20 2.32 5.45
C PHE A 287 11.35 1.70 4.35
N ASP A 288 10.50 0.73 4.62
CA ASP A 288 9.50 -0.03 3.88
C ASP A 288 9.83 -1.53 3.78
N ASP A 289 11.09 -1.92 3.65
CA ASP A 289 11.57 -3.25 3.24
C ASP A 289 11.00 -3.67 1.87
N SER A 290 11.03 -2.72 0.96
CA SER A 290 10.62 -2.92 -0.43
C SER A 290 11.60 -3.82 -1.19
N ALA A 291 11.22 -4.27 -2.39
CA ALA A 291 12.05 -5.16 -3.19
C ALA A 291 13.48 -4.64 -3.40
N VAL A 292 13.66 -3.31 -3.53
CA VAL A 292 14.98 -2.71 -3.72
C VAL A 292 15.93 -2.98 -2.56
N ALA A 293 15.42 -3.09 -1.33
CA ALA A 293 16.23 -3.36 -0.15
C ALA A 293 17.02 -4.68 -0.22
N ASN A 294 16.52 -5.66 -0.99
CA ASN A 294 17.14 -6.96 -1.20
C ASN A 294 18.02 -7.04 -2.46
N PHE A 295 17.82 -6.13 -3.42
CA PHE A 295 18.52 -6.18 -4.72
C PHE A 295 19.70 -5.20 -4.79
N ILE A 296 19.71 -4.17 -3.95
CA ILE A 296 20.84 -3.26 -3.89
C ILE A 296 22.02 -3.89 -3.13
N TRP A 297 23.22 -3.44 -3.47
CA TRP A 297 24.43 -3.90 -2.77
C TRP A 297 25.13 -2.76 -2.03
N PRO A 298 25.45 -2.94 -0.75
CA PRO A 298 25.06 -4.08 0.10
C PRO A 298 23.54 -4.13 0.38
N PRO A 299 22.99 -5.31 0.75
CA PRO A 299 21.58 -5.44 1.14
C PRO A 299 21.21 -4.47 2.26
N LEU A 300 20.07 -3.78 2.12
CA LEU A 300 19.71 -2.62 2.90
C LEU A 300 19.11 -2.98 4.27
N THR A 301 19.69 -2.44 5.33
CA THR A 301 19.06 -2.37 6.67
C THR A 301 17.87 -1.40 6.59
N THR A 302 16.69 -1.84 6.99
CA THR A 302 15.45 -1.08 6.80
C THR A 302 14.40 -1.46 7.84
N VAL A 303 13.32 -0.69 7.91
CA VAL A 303 12.13 -1.01 8.72
C VAL A 303 11.06 -1.62 7.81
N ARG A 304 10.65 -2.86 8.09
CA ARG A 304 9.62 -3.54 7.30
C ARG A 304 8.23 -3.05 7.67
N GLN A 305 7.51 -2.54 6.68
CA GLN A 305 6.09 -2.28 6.75
C GLN A 305 5.30 -3.50 6.25
N PRO A 306 4.25 -3.94 6.94
CA PRO A 306 3.41 -5.05 6.51
C PRO A 306 2.35 -4.60 5.46
N ILE A 307 2.78 -3.92 4.39
CA ILE A 307 1.92 -3.19 3.43
C ILE A 307 0.85 -4.10 2.82
N ARG A 308 1.21 -5.33 2.46
CA ARG A 308 0.25 -6.31 1.91
C ARG A 308 -0.80 -6.72 2.93
N ALA A 309 -0.43 -6.84 4.21
CA ALA A 309 -1.37 -7.14 5.29
C ALA A 309 -2.28 -5.93 5.58
N MET A 310 -1.76 -4.70 5.48
CA MET A 310 -2.59 -3.49 5.59
C MET A 310 -3.67 -3.46 4.49
N ALA A 311 -3.28 -3.73 3.24
CA ALA A 311 -4.23 -3.82 2.14
C ALA A 311 -5.28 -4.92 2.37
N ARG A 312 -4.84 -6.10 2.83
CA ARG A 312 -5.73 -7.20 3.14
C ARG A 312 -6.76 -6.81 4.20
N ALA A 313 -6.34 -6.20 5.30
CA ALA A 313 -7.24 -5.76 6.38
C ALA A 313 -8.29 -4.75 5.88
N ALA A 314 -7.89 -3.81 5.02
CA ALA A 314 -8.80 -2.86 4.40
C ALA A 314 -9.85 -3.55 3.51
N ILE A 315 -9.43 -4.52 2.69
CA ILE A 315 -10.34 -5.29 1.84
C ILE A 315 -11.29 -6.16 2.68
N GLU A 316 -10.80 -6.83 3.70
CA GLU A 316 -11.61 -7.65 4.61
C GLU A 316 -12.72 -6.83 5.27
N TYR A 317 -12.38 -5.61 5.72
CA TYR A 317 -13.36 -4.70 6.29
C TYR A 317 -14.45 -4.32 5.27
N LEU A 318 -14.06 -3.88 4.07
CA LEU A 318 -15.02 -3.48 3.02
C LEU A 318 -15.92 -4.63 2.58
N VAL A 319 -15.36 -5.83 2.44
CA VAL A 319 -16.11 -7.04 2.07
C VAL A 319 -17.10 -7.44 3.17
N ALA A 320 -16.72 -7.34 4.44
CA ALA A 320 -17.61 -7.62 5.56
C ALA A 320 -18.77 -6.61 5.58
N LEU A 321 -18.45 -5.32 5.48
CA LEU A 321 -19.43 -4.25 5.42
C LEU A 321 -20.43 -4.45 4.26
N ALA A 322 -19.95 -4.66 3.05
CA ALA A 322 -20.78 -4.92 1.87
C ALA A 322 -21.63 -6.19 2.05
N SER A 323 -21.17 -7.15 2.85
CA SER A 323 -21.88 -8.40 3.12
C SER A 323 -22.90 -8.31 4.23
N GLY A 324 -22.98 -7.17 4.95
CA GLY A 324 -23.82 -7.05 6.14
C GLY A 324 -23.42 -8.02 7.24
N ARG A 325 -22.14 -8.41 7.30
CA ARG A 325 -21.56 -9.26 8.34
C ARG A 325 -20.80 -8.41 9.33
N ASP A 326 -20.70 -8.90 10.55
CA ASP A 326 -19.74 -8.33 11.50
C ASP A 326 -18.35 -8.42 10.88
N GLY A 327 -17.68 -7.27 10.79
CA GLY A 327 -16.36 -7.13 10.19
C GLY A 327 -15.26 -7.10 11.25
N PRO A 328 -13.98 -7.04 10.80
CA PRO A 328 -12.88 -6.73 11.70
C PRO A 328 -13.07 -5.35 12.34
N GLU A 329 -12.28 -5.07 13.37
CA GLU A 329 -12.27 -3.75 14.01
C GLU A 329 -12.09 -2.64 12.97
N PRO A 330 -12.86 -1.52 13.09
CA PRO A 330 -12.79 -0.43 12.12
C PRO A 330 -11.44 0.30 12.12
N ARG A 331 -10.59 0.03 13.11
CA ARG A 331 -9.21 0.53 13.20
C ARG A 331 -8.29 -0.62 13.53
N ALA A 332 -7.39 -0.92 12.59
CA ALA A 332 -6.35 -1.91 12.77
C ALA A 332 -4.99 -1.22 12.83
N GLU A 333 -4.16 -1.62 13.79
CA GLU A 333 -2.78 -1.19 13.91
C GLU A 333 -1.85 -2.39 13.77
N LEU A 334 -0.88 -2.30 12.86
CA LEU A 334 0.06 -3.37 12.56
C LEU A 334 1.48 -2.98 12.99
N SER A 335 2.19 -3.93 13.56
CA SER A 335 3.57 -3.71 14.01
C SER A 335 4.54 -3.62 12.85
N LEU A 336 5.51 -2.73 12.96
CA LEU A 336 6.69 -2.66 12.14
C LEU A 336 7.79 -3.59 12.66
N ARG A 337 8.82 -3.81 11.87
CA ARG A 337 9.96 -4.63 12.25
C ARG A 337 11.24 -4.10 11.64
N LEU A 338 12.24 -3.84 12.46
CA LEU A 338 13.60 -3.57 11.99
C LEU A 338 14.21 -4.83 11.36
N ILE A 339 14.75 -4.69 10.16
CA ILE A 339 15.45 -5.73 9.40
C ILE A 339 16.89 -5.29 9.22
N VAL A 340 17.76 -5.80 10.05
CA VAL A 340 19.19 -5.52 9.97
C VAL A 340 19.80 -6.37 8.86
N ARG A 341 20.55 -5.71 7.96
CA ARG A 341 21.31 -6.31 6.87
C ARG A 341 22.74 -5.74 6.82
N GLU A 342 23.36 -5.72 5.65
CA GLU A 342 24.78 -5.44 5.48
C GLU A 342 25.09 -3.94 5.24
N SER A 343 24.10 -3.08 5.12
CA SER A 343 24.31 -1.65 4.82
C SER A 343 24.57 -0.78 6.05
N SER A 344 24.57 -1.34 7.25
CA SER A 344 24.87 -0.65 8.50
C SER A 344 25.93 -1.39 9.34
N ALA A 345 26.92 -0.67 9.86
CA ALA A 345 27.99 -1.18 10.69
C ALA A 345 28.54 -0.07 11.61
N PRO A 346 29.29 -0.37 12.66
CA PRO A 346 29.96 0.64 13.49
C PRO A 346 30.80 1.62 12.64
N PRO A 347 30.83 2.92 12.99
CA PRO A 347 31.62 3.90 12.25
C PRO A 347 33.12 3.58 12.33
N GLY A 348 33.82 3.64 11.19
CA GLY A 348 35.26 3.35 11.12
C GLY A 348 35.62 1.89 11.26
N ALA A 349 34.68 0.96 11.12
CA ALA A 349 34.98 -0.48 11.03
C ALA A 349 35.78 -0.74 9.74
N ALA A 350 37.10 -0.61 9.82
CA ALA A 350 38.03 -1.10 8.80
C ALA A 350 37.72 -2.59 8.57
N ALA A 351 37.77 -3.03 7.31
CA ALA A 351 37.65 -4.44 6.95
C ALA A 351 38.65 -5.24 7.82
N GLY A 352 38.12 -5.73 8.94
CA GLY A 352 38.85 -6.63 9.84
C GLY A 352 38.66 -8.02 9.29
N GLN A 353 39.77 -8.51 8.72
CA GLN A 353 40.20 -9.89 8.73
C GLN A 353 39.10 -10.97 8.62
N SER A 354 38.98 -11.49 7.43
CA SER A 354 38.60 -12.89 7.21
C SER A 354 39.61 -13.51 6.26
#